data_f1ae83dab53d90d06596a2cb897fb7cd
#
_entry.id   f1ae83dab53d90d06596a2cb897fb7cd
#
_cell.length_a   1.000
_cell.length_b   1.000
_cell.length_c   1.000
_cell.angle_alpha   90.00
_cell.angle_beta   90.00
_cell.angle_gamma   90.00
#
_symmetry.space_group_name_H-M   'P 1'
#
loop_
_entity.id
_entity.type
_entity.pdbx_description
1 polymer ?
#
loop_
_entity_poly.entity_id
_entity_poly.type
_entity_poly.pdbx_seq_one_letter_code
_entity_poly.pdbx_strand_id
1 'polypeptide(L)'
;MIKNLGGTIVPTGGYVAGDAELVEMACSRLTSPGIGSSAGINFGLGRLILQGLFLAPQIVHESLKGADMVAAVFKNLGFNVLPEPASYRPILFSQ
;
A
#
# COMPACT_ATOMS: atom_id res chain seq x y z
N MET A 1 -3.85 -2.12 -4.56
CA MET A 1 -3.08 -0.93 -4.99
C MET A 1 -1.80 -0.85 -4.19
N ILE A 2 -0.67 -0.57 -4.84
CA ILE A 2 0.66 -0.57 -4.20
C ILE A 2 1.05 0.79 -3.59
N LYS A 3 0.12 1.52 -3.04
CA LYS A 3 0.34 2.88 -2.53
C LYS A 3 1.42 2.93 -1.43
N ASN A 4 1.18 2.31 -0.30
CA ASN A 4 2.08 2.38 0.86
C ASN A 4 3.34 1.54 0.68
N LEU A 5 3.20 0.31 0.18
CA LEU A 5 4.34 -0.55 -0.14
C LEU A 5 5.19 -0.05 -1.31
N GLY A 6 4.67 0.85 -2.11
CA GLY A 6 5.40 1.51 -3.19
C GLY A 6 6.30 2.65 -2.74
N GLY A 7 6.36 2.99 -1.45
CA GLY A 7 7.24 4.01 -0.90
C GLY A 7 7.10 5.38 -1.55
N THR A 8 5.91 5.72 -2.06
CA THR A 8 5.56 6.93 -2.82
C THR A 8 6.24 7.09 -4.19
N ILE A 9 7.21 6.24 -4.54
CA ILE A 9 7.93 6.35 -5.81
C ILE A 9 7.34 5.47 -6.93
N VAL A 10 6.54 4.47 -6.59
CA VAL A 10 5.89 3.59 -7.56
C VAL A 10 4.61 4.25 -8.07
N PRO A 11 4.55 4.59 -9.37
CA PRO A 11 3.42 5.34 -9.91
C PRO A 11 2.13 4.52 -9.99
N THR A 12 2.26 3.21 -10.17
CA THR A 12 1.11 2.29 -10.28
C THR A 12 1.52 0.88 -9.93
N GLY A 13 0.55 0.05 -9.62
CA GLY A 13 0.77 -1.36 -9.38
C GLY A 13 -0.21 -1.93 -8.34
N GLY A 14 -0.13 -3.23 -8.18
CA GLY A 14 -0.88 -3.97 -7.19
C GLY A 14 -0.18 -5.29 -6.90
N TYR A 15 -0.63 -5.96 -5.89
CA TYR A 15 -0.21 -7.31 -5.58
C TYR A 15 -1.40 -8.10 -5.04
N VAL A 16 -1.33 -9.40 -5.24
CA VAL A 16 -2.27 -10.36 -4.65
C VAL A 16 -1.45 -11.32 -3.82
N ALA A 17 -1.83 -11.49 -2.58
CA ALA A 17 -1.19 -12.43 -1.65
C ALA A 17 -2.27 -13.27 -0.97
N GLY A 18 -2.01 -14.55 -0.83
CA GLY A 18 -2.97 -15.47 -0.22
C GLY A 18 -2.61 -16.93 -0.51
N ASP A 19 -3.61 -17.76 -0.50
CA ASP A 19 -3.48 -19.17 -0.88
C ASP A 19 -2.96 -19.32 -2.31
N ALA A 20 -2.03 -20.26 -2.52
CA ALA A 20 -1.34 -20.40 -3.80
C ALA A 20 -2.30 -20.73 -4.96
N GLU A 21 -3.30 -21.55 -4.72
CA GLU A 21 -4.28 -21.91 -5.73
C GLU A 21 -5.15 -20.72 -6.13
N LEU A 22 -5.59 -19.94 -5.16
CA LEU A 22 -6.38 -18.71 -5.39
C LEU A 22 -5.57 -17.64 -6.10
N VAL A 23 -4.29 -17.48 -5.75
CA VAL A 23 -3.39 -16.54 -6.42
C VAL A 23 -3.17 -16.95 -7.87
N GLU A 24 -2.95 -18.23 -8.16
CA GLU A 24 -2.79 -18.72 -9.53
C GLU A 24 -4.07 -18.54 -10.36
N MET A 25 -5.23 -18.79 -9.78
CA MET A 25 -6.52 -18.51 -10.43
C MET A 25 -6.68 -17.02 -10.75
N ALA A 26 -6.30 -16.13 -9.83
CA ALA A 26 -6.34 -14.70 -10.05
C ALA A 26 -5.36 -14.27 -11.16
N CYS A 27 -4.13 -14.80 -11.16
CA CYS A 27 -3.16 -14.56 -12.21
C CYS A 27 -3.65 -15.01 -13.58
N SER A 28 -4.22 -16.20 -13.66
CA SER A 28 -4.78 -16.74 -14.91
C SER A 28 -5.95 -15.91 -15.45
N ARG A 29 -6.66 -15.22 -14.56
CA ARG A 29 -7.76 -14.32 -14.96
C ARG A 29 -7.26 -12.96 -15.44
N LEU A 30 -6.13 -12.50 -14.91
CA LEU A 30 -5.54 -11.19 -15.23
C LEU A 30 -4.64 -11.24 -16.47
N THR A 31 -4.14 -12.39 -16.83
CA THR A 31 -3.26 -12.61 -17.98
C THR A 31 -4.01 -13.26 -19.14
N SER A 32 -3.34 -13.41 -20.26
CA SER A 32 -3.91 -14.13 -21.42
C SER A 32 -4.08 -15.62 -21.11
N PRO A 33 -5.09 -16.27 -21.69
CA PRO A 33 -5.30 -17.72 -21.50
C PRO A 33 -4.03 -18.54 -21.77
N GLY A 34 -3.68 -19.43 -20.85
CA GLY A 34 -2.54 -20.34 -20.95
C GLY A 34 -1.18 -19.75 -20.54
N ILE A 35 -1.11 -18.48 -20.19
CA ILE A 35 0.14 -17.83 -19.76
C ILE A 35 0.29 -17.88 -18.24
N GLY A 36 -0.79 -17.74 -17.49
CA GLY A 36 -0.77 -17.76 -16.03
C GLY A 36 0.19 -16.71 -15.45
N SER A 37 0.94 -17.10 -14.43
CA SER A 37 1.93 -16.24 -13.76
C SER A 37 3.27 -16.09 -14.51
N SER A 38 3.46 -16.85 -15.61
CA SER A 38 4.74 -16.89 -16.33
C SER A 38 5.08 -15.60 -17.08
N ALA A 39 4.10 -14.80 -17.41
CA ALA A 39 4.30 -13.51 -18.08
C ALA A 39 3.34 -12.46 -17.52
N GLY A 40 3.88 -11.40 -16.98
CA GLY A 40 3.14 -10.25 -16.50
C GLY A 40 3.70 -8.95 -17.08
N ILE A 41 2.82 -8.00 -17.33
CA ILE A 41 3.23 -6.65 -17.72
C ILE A 41 3.57 -5.88 -16.45
N ASN A 42 4.86 -5.62 -16.25
CA ASN A 42 5.32 -4.78 -15.14
C ASN A 42 5.78 -3.38 -15.56
N PHE A 43 5.66 -3.06 -16.85
CA PHE A 43 6.06 -1.77 -17.44
C PHE A 43 7.49 -1.32 -17.07
N GLY A 44 8.40 -2.25 -16.78
CA GLY A 44 9.74 -1.92 -16.32
C GLY A 44 9.84 -1.39 -14.89
N LEU A 45 8.77 -1.44 -14.12
CA LEU A 45 8.68 -0.88 -12.76
C LEU A 45 9.33 -1.76 -11.68
N GLY A 46 9.86 -2.94 -12.01
CA GLY A 46 10.38 -3.89 -11.02
C GLY A 46 11.41 -3.27 -10.06
N ARG A 47 12.35 -2.47 -10.58
CA ARG A 47 13.34 -1.76 -9.74
C ARG A 47 12.69 -0.74 -8.82
N LEU A 48 11.73 0.04 -9.32
CA LEU A 48 11.00 1.02 -8.51
C LEU A 48 10.17 0.34 -7.43
N ILE A 49 9.57 -0.81 -7.72
CA ILE A 49 8.81 -1.59 -6.73
C ILE A 49 9.74 -2.06 -5.61
N LEU A 50 10.91 -2.62 -5.92
CA LEU A 50 11.88 -3.05 -4.92
C LEU A 50 12.41 -1.88 -4.09
N GLN A 51 12.75 -0.77 -4.74
CA GLN A 51 13.19 0.44 -4.05
C GLN A 51 12.08 1.04 -3.19
N GLY A 52 10.86 1.07 -3.70
CA GLY A 52 9.68 1.53 -2.95
C GLY A 52 9.42 0.68 -1.71
N LEU A 53 9.50 -0.63 -1.84
CA LEU A 53 9.36 -1.56 -0.71
C LEU A 53 10.43 -1.34 0.36
N PHE A 54 11.67 -1.07 -0.04
CA PHE A 54 12.76 -0.74 0.88
C PHE A 54 12.51 0.57 1.63
N LEU A 55 11.97 1.60 0.97
CA LEU A 55 11.70 2.91 1.56
C LEU A 55 10.36 2.96 2.32
N ALA A 56 9.44 2.05 2.03
CA ALA A 56 8.07 2.09 2.54
C ALA A 56 7.98 2.18 4.08
N PRO A 57 8.76 1.44 4.89
CA PRO A 57 8.66 1.54 6.35
C PRO A 57 8.93 2.95 6.86
N GLN A 58 9.97 3.61 6.35
CA GLN A 58 10.33 4.99 6.72
C GLN A 58 9.23 5.98 6.32
N ILE A 59 8.75 5.88 5.10
CA ILE A 59 7.73 6.79 4.56
C ILE A 59 6.39 6.62 5.28
N VAL A 60 5.99 5.38 5.55
CA VAL A 60 4.75 5.11 6.31
C VAL A 60 4.89 5.64 7.74
N HIS A 61 6.04 5.45 8.38
CA HIS A 61 6.31 5.96 9.72
C HIS A 61 6.17 7.49 9.78
N GLU A 62 6.80 8.21 8.87
CA GLU A 62 6.70 9.68 8.83
C GLU A 62 5.27 10.16 8.52
N SER A 63 4.56 9.45 7.67
CA SER A 63 3.16 9.75 7.38
C SER A 63 2.25 9.57 8.60
N LEU A 64 2.47 8.54 9.39
CA LEU A 64 1.73 8.30 10.64
C LEU A 64 2.04 9.38 11.67
N LYS A 65 3.31 9.75 11.85
CA LYS A 65 3.70 10.85 12.74
C LYS A 65 3.02 12.17 12.34
N GLY A 66 3.01 12.49 11.06
CA GLY A 66 2.34 13.68 10.55
C GLY A 66 0.84 13.66 10.82
N ALA A 67 0.19 12.53 10.60
CA ALA A 67 -1.23 12.36 10.86
C ALA A 67 -1.57 12.47 12.37
N ASP A 68 -0.72 11.93 13.24
CA ASP A 68 -0.90 12.03 14.69
C ASP A 68 -0.71 13.46 15.18
N MET A 69 0.27 14.18 14.64
CA MET A 69 0.48 15.58 14.96
C MET A 69 -0.73 16.44 14.58
N VAL A 70 -1.25 16.27 13.37
CA VAL A 70 -2.43 16.99 12.90
C VAL A 70 -3.65 16.66 13.77
N ALA A 71 -3.87 15.38 14.06
CA ALA A 71 -4.95 14.94 14.93
C ALA A 71 -4.86 15.57 16.33
N ALA A 72 -3.65 15.62 16.92
CA ALA A 72 -3.43 16.24 18.23
C ALA A 72 -3.73 17.73 18.22
N VAL A 73 -3.29 18.45 17.19
CA VAL A 73 -3.56 19.90 17.04
C VAL A 73 -5.06 20.17 16.98
N PHE A 74 -5.80 19.47 16.12
CA PHE A 74 -7.23 19.67 15.98
C PHE A 74 -8.01 19.28 17.23
N LYS A 75 -7.58 18.21 17.91
CA LYS A 75 -8.18 17.82 19.20
C LYS A 75 -8.00 18.91 20.26
N ASN A 76 -6.81 19.53 20.32
CA ASN A 76 -6.55 20.66 21.25
C ASN A 76 -7.36 21.92 20.89
N LEU A 77 -7.73 22.10 19.63
CA LEU A 77 -8.60 23.18 19.19
C LEU A 77 -10.11 22.91 19.45
N GLY A 78 -10.46 21.75 20.04
CA GLY A 78 -11.82 21.40 20.39
C GLY A 78 -12.61 20.67 19.31
N PHE A 79 -11.96 20.21 18.24
CA PHE A 79 -12.61 19.42 17.19
C PHE A 79 -12.67 17.93 17.57
N ASN A 80 -13.73 17.27 17.14
CA ASN A 80 -13.79 15.81 17.17
C ASN A 80 -12.90 15.26 16.05
N VAL A 81 -11.93 14.42 16.44
CA VAL A 81 -10.93 13.85 15.51
C VAL A 81 -11.05 12.33 15.53
N LEU A 82 -11.15 11.75 14.34
CA LEU A 82 -11.11 10.30 14.15
C LEU A 82 -10.09 9.96 13.04
N PRO A 83 -9.20 8.99 13.30
CA PRO A 83 -8.91 8.30 14.55
C PRO A 83 -8.28 9.22 15.59
N GLU A 84 -8.40 8.86 16.87
CA GLU A 84 -7.73 9.62 17.93
C GLU A 84 -6.20 9.61 17.80
N PRO A 85 -5.51 10.67 18.26
CA PRO A 85 -4.04 10.70 18.27
C PRO A 85 -3.48 9.49 19.03
N ALA A 86 -2.40 8.93 18.51
CA ALA A 86 -1.73 7.74 19.05
C ALA A 86 -2.59 6.47 19.13
N SER A 87 -3.77 6.45 18.50
CA SER A 87 -4.56 5.24 18.40
C SER A 87 -3.93 4.26 17.41
N TYR A 88 -4.13 2.95 17.65
CA TYR A 88 -3.77 1.94 16.68
C TYR A 88 -4.51 2.20 15.37
N ARG A 89 -3.75 2.47 14.33
CA ARG A 89 -4.28 2.65 12.97
C ARG A 89 -3.97 1.39 12.18
N PRO A 90 -4.91 0.46 12.03
CA PRO A 90 -4.74 -0.56 11.01
C PRO A 90 -4.50 0.18 9.69
N ILE A 91 -3.60 -0.32 8.86
CA ILE A 91 -3.45 0.17 7.48
C ILE A 91 -4.76 -0.14 6.78
N LEU A 92 -5.75 0.71 7.01
CA LEU A 92 -7.02 0.62 6.33
C LEU A 92 -6.79 1.11 4.93
N PHE A 93 -7.06 0.23 4.00
CA PHE A 93 -7.34 0.59 2.64
C PHE A 93 -8.46 1.63 2.70
N SER A 94 -8.12 2.92 2.59
CA SER A 94 -9.15 3.93 2.38
C SER A 94 -9.78 3.63 1.03
N GLN A 95 -11.03 3.27 1.06
CA GLN A 95 -11.88 3.28 -0.11
C GLN A 95 -11.92 4.67 -0.73
#